data_b9217c206c091c3d4bcc8c10d5447eb5
#
_entry.id   b9217c206c091c3d4bcc8c10d5447eb5
#
_cell.length_a   1.000
_cell.length_b   1.000
_cell.length_c   1.000
_cell.angle_alpha   90.00
_cell.angle_beta   90.00
_cell.angle_gamma   90.00
#
_symmetry.space_group_name_H-M   'P 1'
#
loop_
_entity.id
_entity.type
_entity.pdbx_description
1 polymer ?
#
loop_
_entity_poly.entity_id
_entity_poly.type
_entity_poly.pdbx_seq_one_letter_code
_entity_poly.pdbx_strand_id
1 'polypeptide(L)'
;MTSLIDRYISVNASICHGKPCFKGTRIMVYLILELLEAGVSHEEICKAYYPTLTDEHIKAALHYAARVLEEREFDPSFLKEEDEVFNR
;
A
#
# COMPACT_ATOMS: atom_id res chain seq x y z
N MET A 1 -6.13 -9.59 -19.23
CA MET A 1 -5.39 -8.41 -18.96
C MET A 1 -4.89 -8.40 -17.55
N THR A 2 -3.67 -8.03 -17.34
CA THR A 2 -3.09 -8.05 -16.02
C THR A 2 -3.41 -6.75 -15.29
N SER A 3 -3.91 -6.84 -14.10
CA SER A 3 -4.23 -5.64 -13.35
C SER A 3 -2.94 -5.01 -12.86
N LEU A 4 -3.04 -3.77 -12.41
CA LEU A 4 -1.90 -3.07 -11.88
C LEU A 4 -1.35 -3.81 -10.67
N ILE A 5 -2.22 -4.35 -9.84
CA ILE A 5 -1.78 -5.07 -8.67
C ILE A 5 -1.04 -6.32 -9.11
N ASP A 6 -1.61 -7.11 -10.02
CA ASP A 6 -0.97 -8.34 -10.43
C ASP A 6 0.38 -8.11 -11.07
N ARG A 7 0.53 -6.96 -11.72
CA ARG A 7 1.79 -6.69 -12.39
C ARG A 7 2.90 -6.35 -11.43
N TYR A 8 2.59 -5.64 -10.36
CA TYR A 8 3.63 -5.10 -9.50
C TYR A 8 3.70 -5.66 -8.09
N ILE A 9 2.69 -6.36 -7.63
CA ILE A 9 2.63 -6.77 -6.23
C ILE A 9 2.48 -8.28 -6.10
N SER A 10 3.18 -8.86 -5.16
CA SER A 10 3.06 -10.28 -4.90
C SER A 10 2.88 -10.50 -3.40
N VAL A 11 2.26 -11.62 -3.06
CA VAL A 11 2.11 -12.01 -1.68
C VAL A 11 2.57 -13.46 -1.63
N ASN A 12 3.62 -13.72 -0.86
CA ASN A 12 4.20 -15.03 -0.81
C ASN A 12 4.56 -15.32 0.62
N ALA A 13 4.07 -16.42 1.16
CA ALA A 13 4.30 -16.74 2.58
C ALA A 13 5.78 -16.81 2.93
N SER A 14 6.62 -17.10 1.97
CA SER A 14 8.04 -17.22 2.23
C SER A 14 8.81 -15.93 2.06
N ILE A 15 8.16 -14.86 1.65
CA ILE A 15 8.84 -13.61 1.41
C ILE A 15 8.16 -12.51 2.20
N CYS A 16 8.93 -11.71 2.88
CA CYS A 16 8.44 -10.58 3.66
C CYS A 16 7.37 -11.01 4.66
N HIS A 17 7.55 -12.21 5.21
CA HIS A 17 6.62 -12.75 6.21
C HIS A 17 5.19 -12.81 5.68
N GLY A 18 5.02 -13.01 4.39
CA GLY A 18 3.68 -13.12 3.82
C GLY A 18 3.00 -11.79 3.58
N LYS A 19 3.68 -10.66 3.85
CA LYS A 19 3.07 -9.38 3.58
C LYS A 19 3.22 -9.01 2.12
N PRO A 20 2.33 -8.23 1.58
CA PRO A 20 2.44 -7.80 0.18
C PRO A 20 3.74 -7.05 -0.05
N CYS A 21 4.43 -7.38 -1.12
CA CYS A 21 5.63 -6.65 -1.48
C CYS A 21 5.68 -6.50 -2.99
N PHE A 22 6.57 -5.64 -3.47
CA PHE A 22 6.66 -5.42 -4.91
C PHE A 22 7.42 -6.58 -5.53
N LYS A 23 6.93 -7.09 -6.65
CA LYS A 23 7.51 -8.23 -7.31
C LYS A 23 8.99 -8.02 -7.58
N GLY A 24 9.75 -9.04 -7.32
CA GLY A 24 11.19 -8.97 -7.55
C GLY A 24 11.96 -8.21 -6.50
N THR A 25 11.31 -7.79 -5.44
CA THR A 25 11.98 -7.05 -4.37
C THR A 25 11.54 -7.59 -3.04
N ARG A 26 12.14 -7.07 -1.98
CA ARG A 26 11.66 -7.34 -0.65
C ARG A 26 11.13 -6.05 -0.02
N ILE A 27 10.70 -5.12 -0.86
CA ILE A 27 10.15 -3.88 -0.39
C ILE A 27 8.66 -4.08 -0.14
N MET A 28 8.24 -3.96 1.09
CA MET A 28 6.85 -4.19 1.44
C MET A 28 6.00 -3.00 1.06
N VAL A 29 4.83 -3.27 0.53
CA VAL A 29 3.94 -2.23 0.04
C VAL A 29 3.58 -1.23 1.13
N TYR A 30 3.38 -1.70 2.37
CA TYR A 30 2.94 -0.79 3.41
C TYR A 30 3.98 0.28 3.72
N LEU A 31 5.27 0.01 3.44
CA LEU A 31 6.29 1.02 3.69
C LEU A 31 6.11 2.23 2.78
N ILE A 32 5.66 1.99 1.56
CA ILE A 32 5.41 3.08 0.64
C ILE A 32 4.19 3.88 1.11
N LEU A 33 3.19 3.19 1.61
CA LEU A 33 2.00 3.89 2.10
C LEU A 33 2.37 4.76 3.30
N GLU A 34 3.28 4.29 4.15
CA GLU A 34 3.70 5.09 5.29
C GLU A 34 4.49 6.33 4.86
N LEU A 35 5.29 6.21 3.82
CA LEU A 35 6.01 7.37 3.31
C LEU A 35 5.04 8.40 2.75
N LEU A 36 4.01 7.94 2.04
CA LEU A 36 3.01 8.85 1.51
C LEU A 36 2.25 9.52 2.65
N GLU A 37 1.96 8.78 3.70
CA GLU A 37 1.27 9.34 4.84
C GLU A 37 2.11 10.43 5.49
N ALA A 38 3.42 10.26 5.49
CA ALA A 38 4.33 11.23 6.06
C ALA A 38 4.57 12.44 5.17
N GLY A 39 3.95 12.47 3.98
CA GLY A 39 4.08 13.62 3.10
C GLY A 39 5.20 13.53 2.09
N VAL A 40 5.83 12.38 1.96
CA VAL A 40 6.92 12.22 1.01
C VAL A 40 6.29 12.10 -0.38
N SER A 41 6.81 12.85 -1.34
CA SER A 41 6.22 12.84 -2.68
C SER A 41 6.60 11.58 -3.43
N HIS A 42 5.83 11.25 -4.48
CA HIS A 42 6.15 10.12 -5.34
C HIS A 42 7.56 10.25 -5.88
N GLU A 43 7.92 11.44 -6.30
CA GLU A 43 9.22 11.66 -6.88
C GLU A 43 10.32 11.38 -5.87
N GLU A 44 10.14 11.83 -4.66
CA GLU A 44 11.14 11.63 -3.64
C GLU A 44 11.27 10.17 -3.26
N ILE A 45 10.16 9.45 -3.21
CA ILE A 45 10.20 8.03 -2.91
C ILE A 45 11.04 7.31 -3.98
N CYS A 46 10.82 7.65 -5.23
CA CYS A 46 11.52 6.98 -6.31
C CYS A 46 12.95 7.44 -6.50
N LYS A 47 13.30 8.62 -5.98
CA LYS A 47 14.66 9.07 -6.14
C LYS A 47 15.50 8.82 -4.92
N ALA A 48 14.96 9.07 -3.77
CA ALA A 48 15.77 9.06 -2.56
C ALA A 48 15.58 7.83 -1.69
N TYR A 49 14.41 7.23 -1.70
CA TYR A 49 14.16 6.12 -0.81
C TYR A 49 14.30 4.76 -1.50
N TYR A 50 13.63 4.59 -2.60
CA TYR A 50 13.64 3.30 -3.29
C TYR A 50 13.82 3.52 -4.78
N PRO A 51 15.07 3.70 -5.22
CA PRO A 51 15.32 4.03 -6.63
C PRO A 51 14.86 2.98 -7.64
N THR A 52 14.62 1.74 -7.19
CA THR A 52 14.16 0.74 -8.11
C THR A 52 12.67 0.81 -8.36
N LEU A 53 11.95 1.61 -7.60
CA LEU A 53 10.51 1.72 -7.79
C LEU A 53 10.20 2.88 -8.73
N THR A 54 9.10 2.75 -9.43
CA THR A 54 8.63 3.80 -10.33
C THR A 54 7.29 4.30 -9.85
N ASP A 55 6.77 5.32 -10.51
CA ASP A 55 5.47 5.85 -10.16
C ASP A 55 4.39 4.79 -10.29
N GLU A 56 4.57 3.85 -11.23
CA GLU A 56 3.58 2.79 -11.40
C GLU A 56 3.54 1.86 -10.18
N HIS A 57 4.68 1.65 -9.54
CA HIS A 57 4.70 0.86 -8.31
C HIS A 57 3.89 1.57 -7.22
N ILE A 58 4.02 2.90 -7.13
CA ILE A 58 3.30 3.65 -6.12
C ILE A 58 1.80 3.61 -6.41
N LYS A 59 1.42 3.72 -7.67
CA LYS A 59 0.02 3.62 -8.02
C LYS A 59 -0.50 2.23 -7.68
N ALA A 60 0.30 1.19 -7.89
CA ALA A 60 -0.12 -0.16 -7.56
C ALA A 60 -0.33 -0.31 -6.06
N ALA A 61 0.52 0.33 -5.25
CA ALA A 61 0.39 0.28 -3.81
C ALA A 61 -0.93 0.92 -3.36
N LEU A 62 -1.25 2.06 -3.94
CA LEU A 62 -2.49 2.75 -3.59
C LEU A 62 -3.70 1.94 -4.06
N HIS A 63 -3.61 1.37 -5.23
CA HIS A 63 -4.70 0.57 -5.77
C HIS A 63 -4.92 -0.67 -4.90
N TYR A 64 -3.84 -1.30 -4.46
CA TYR A 64 -3.94 -2.47 -3.62
C TYR A 64 -4.61 -2.10 -2.29
N ALA A 65 -4.22 -0.99 -1.69
CA ALA A 65 -4.82 -0.56 -0.44
C ALA A 65 -6.32 -0.31 -0.61
N ALA A 66 -6.70 0.32 -1.71
CA ALA A 66 -8.10 0.58 -1.97
C ALA A 66 -8.88 -0.72 -2.14
N ARG A 67 -8.29 -1.71 -2.84
CA ARG A 67 -8.97 -2.98 -3.05
C ARG A 67 -9.13 -3.74 -1.74
N VAL A 68 -8.12 -3.72 -0.90
CA VAL A 68 -8.20 -4.41 0.37
C VAL A 68 -9.32 -3.82 1.22
N LEU A 69 -9.40 -2.49 1.26
CA LEU A 69 -10.42 -1.85 2.06
C LEU A 69 -11.82 -2.09 1.48
N GLU A 70 -11.91 -2.18 0.18
CA GLU A 70 -13.18 -2.38 -0.46
C GLU A 70 -13.69 -3.79 -0.26
N GLU A 71 -12.78 -4.77 -0.27
CA GLU A 71 -13.20 -6.14 -0.25
C GLU A 71 -13.26 -6.77 1.13
N ARG A 72 -12.64 -6.18 2.13
CA ARG A 72 -12.64 -6.79 3.43
C ARG A 72 -13.70 -6.19 4.28
N GLU A 73 -14.12 -6.97 5.27
CA GLU A 73 -15.07 -6.48 6.18
C GLU A 73 -14.42 -5.48 7.05
N PHE A 74 -15.06 -4.40 7.35
CA PHE A 74 -14.47 -3.35 8.17
C PHE A 74 -14.41 -3.80 9.60
N ASP A 75 -13.27 -3.64 10.23
CA ASP A 75 -13.09 -3.98 11.63
C ASP A 75 -13.05 -2.69 12.43
N PRO A 76 -14.09 -2.37 13.17
CA PRO A 76 -14.14 -1.10 13.88
C PRO A 76 -13.26 -1.04 15.12
N SER A 77 -12.55 -2.08 15.43
CA SER A 77 -11.75 -2.06 16.63
C SER A 77 -10.64 -1.01 16.60
N PHE A 78 -10.27 -0.54 15.42
CA PHE A 78 -9.26 0.48 15.35
C PHE A 78 -9.83 1.87 15.56
N LEU A 79 -11.12 2.04 15.62
CA LEU A 79 -11.71 3.36 15.72
C LEU A 79 -12.23 3.62 17.07
N LYS A 80 -12.27 4.88 17.48
CA LYS A 80 -12.90 5.18 18.66
C LYS A 80 -14.31 5.31 18.34
N GLU A 81 -15.14 5.08 19.27
CA GLU A 81 -16.49 5.16 19.02
C GLU A 81 -16.92 6.50 18.90
N GLU A 82 -17.55 6.96 17.99
CA GLU A 82 -17.84 8.21 17.91
C GLU A 82 -18.73 8.67 17.02
N ASP A 83 -19.66 8.50 17.15
CA ASP A 83 -20.63 8.92 16.38
C ASP A 83 -20.51 10.31 16.06
N GLU A 84 -19.92 10.99 16.85
CA GLU A 84 -19.94 12.34 16.65
C GLU A 84 -19.06 12.79 15.60
N VAL A 85 -18.13 12.07 15.27
CA VAL A 85 -17.19 12.58 14.42
C VAL A 85 -17.67 12.78 13.05
N PHE A 86 -18.55 12.06 12.66
CA PHE A 86 -18.93 12.19 11.40
C PHE A 86 -20.01 12.97 11.14
N ASN A 87 -20.38 13.63 11.98
CA ASN A 87 -21.40 14.28 11.75
C ASN A 87 -21.06 15.42 11.10
N ARG A 88 -20.41 15.55 10.38
CA ARG A 88 -20.18 16.68 9.79
C ARG A 88 -20.62 16.66 8.51
#